data_d095c4092d231c1c1d617840bf2352fb
#
_entry.id   d095c4092d231c1c1d617840bf2352fb
#
_cell.length_a   1.000
_cell.length_b   1.000
_cell.length_c   1.000
_cell.angle_alpha   90.00
_cell.angle_beta   90.00
_cell.angle_gamma   90.00
#
_symmetry.space_group_name_H-M   'P 1'
#
loop_
_entity.id
_entity.type
_entity.pdbx_description
1 polymer ?
#
loop_
_entity_poly.entity_id
_entity_poly.type
_entity_poly.pdbx_seq_one_letter_code
_entity_poly.pdbx_strand_id
1 'polypeptide(L)'
;MGESPSEAAARETLEESGYTVRPVRLLAAYDRDRHGHPPIPYHVYKLVYFCEILDSAPLTDVDTHGARFFGEHEIPELSVTRVTRAQISRFFEQHRYPALPADFD
;
A
#
# COMPACT_ATOMS: atom_id res chain seq x y z
N MET A 1 9.12 14.39 -10.12
CA MET A 1 10.40 14.14 -10.78
C MET A 1 11.51 14.21 -9.77
N GLY A 2 12.45 13.31 -9.82
CA GLY A 2 13.52 13.24 -8.84
C GLY A 2 13.17 12.54 -7.52
N GLU A 3 11.93 12.12 -7.35
CA GLU A 3 11.54 11.30 -6.22
C GLU A 3 11.85 9.83 -6.48
N SER A 4 12.34 9.14 -5.44
CA SER A 4 12.42 7.69 -5.50
C SER A 4 11.01 7.10 -5.31
N PRO A 5 10.80 5.80 -5.66
CA PRO A 5 9.51 5.16 -5.41
C PRO A 5 9.07 5.22 -3.95
N SER A 6 10.00 5.05 -3.01
CA SER A 6 9.65 5.11 -1.58
C SER A 6 9.28 6.52 -1.14
N GLU A 7 9.96 7.53 -1.67
CA GLU A 7 9.61 8.92 -1.39
C GLU A 7 8.23 9.27 -1.95
N ALA A 8 7.93 8.79 -3.15
CA ALA A 8 6.62 8.99 -3.74
C ALA A 8 5.52 8.32 -2.91
N ALA A 9 5.77 7.10 -2.43
CA ALA A 9 4.80 6.39 -1.59
C ALA A 9 4.51 7.18 -0.30
N ALA A 10 5.53 7.71 0.34
CA ALA A 10 5.36 8.50 1.56
C ALA A 10 4.58 9.79 1.29
N ARG A 11 4.90 10.48 0.20
CA ARG A 11 4.21 11.71 -0.18
C ARG A 11 2.74 11.46 -0.47
N GLU A 12 2.46 10.43 -1.26
CA GLU A 12 1.08 10.09 -1.62
C GLU A 12 0.27 9.66 -0.40
N THR A 13 0.90 8.92 0.52
CA THR A 13 0.24 8.52 1.77
C THR A 13 -0.17 9.74 2.58
N LEU A 14 0.71 10.72 2.69
CA LEU A 14 0.39 11.96 3.39
C LEU A 14 -0.77 12.70 2.70
N GLU A 15 -0.71 12.81 1.38
CA GLU A 15 -1.75 13.52 0.62
C GLU A 15 -3.11 12.83 0.73
N GLU A 16 -3.14 11.51 0.75
CA GLU A 16 -4.39 10.76 0.70
C GLU A 16 -4.94 10.41 2.07
N SER A 17 -4.10 10.28 3.09
CA SER A 17 -4.53 9.83 4.42
C SER A 17 -4.27 10.84 5.53
N GLY A 18 -3.41 11.81 5.31
CA GLY A 18 -3.00 12.74 6.36
C GLY A 18 -1.93 12.18 7.30
N TYR A 19 -1.50 10.95 7.11
CA TYR A 19 -0.47 10.36 7.95
C TYR A 19 0.92 10.56 7.34
N THR A 20 1.87 10.94 8.20
CA THR A 20 3.28 10.98 7.84
C THR A 20 3.88 9.62 8.13
N VAL A 21 4.45 8.99 7.11
CA VAL A 21 5.00 7.65 7.23
C VAL A 21 6.43 7.61 6.72
N ARG A 22 7.15 6.58 7.19
CA ARG A 22 8.49 6.28 6.71
C ARG A 22 8.46 4.88 6.11
N PRO A 23 8.73 4.71 4.81
CA PRO A 23 8.88 3.39 4.23
C PRO A 23 10.08 2.67 4.86
N VAL A 24 9.86 1.45 5.30
CA VAL A 24 10.86 0.66 6.03
C VAL A 24 11.43 -0.44 5.16
N ARG A 25 10.57 -1.11 4.41
CA ARG A 25 11.01 -2.19 3.53
C ARG A 25 10.00 -2.41 2.41
N LEU A 26 10.47 -2.98 1.33
CA LEU A 26 9.64 -3.35 0.20
C LEU A 26 8.94 -4.67 0.52
N LEU A 27 7.64 -4.72 0.34
CA LEU A 27 6.85 -5.94 0.46
C LEU A 27 6.67 -6.63 -0.88
N ALA A 28 6.47 -5.86 -1.94
CA ALA A 28 6.19 -6.43 -3.24
C ALA A 28 6.49 -5.46 -4.38
N ALA A 29 6.80 -6.05 -5.53
CA ALA A 29 6.89 -5.36 -6.81
C ALA A 29 6.10 -6.18 -7.82
N TYR A 30 4.90 -5.73 -8.13
CA TYR A 30 3.98 -6.50 -8.97
C TYR A 30 3.80 -5.89 -10.35
N ASP A 31 3.74 -6.78 -11.34
CA ASP A 31 3.20 -6.47 -12.64
C ASP A 31 1.67 -6.55 -12.51
N ARG A 32 0.97 -5.44 -12.67
CA ARG A 32 -0.46 -5.38 -12.47
C ARG A 32 -1.22 -6.41 -13.29
N ASP A 33 -0.78 -6.66 -14.53
CA ASP A 33 -1.49 -7.57 -15.43
C ASP A 33 -1.45 -9.03 -15.01
N ARG A 34 -0.61 -9.38 -14.03
CA ARG A 34 -0.46 -10.75 -13.56
C ARG A 34 -1.27 -11.05 -12.29
N HIS A 35 -2.06 -10.11 -11.80
CA HIS A 35 -2.73 -10.24 -10.51
C HIS A 35 -4.27 -10.13 -10.58
N GLY A 36 -4.85 -10.47 -11.73
CA GLY A 36 -6.30 -10.57 -11.86
C GLY A 36 -7.04 -9.25 -11.90
N HIS A 37 -6.34 -8.16 -12.17
CA HIS A 37 -6.97 -6.87 -12.36
C HIS A 37 -7.55 -6.75 -13.77
N PRO A 38 -8.57 -5.91 -13.97
CA PRO A 38 -9.08 -5.65 -15.31
C PRO A 38 -7.99 -5.08 -16.22
N PRO A 39 -7.95 -5.44 -17.51
CA PRO A 39 -6.94 -4.92 -18.42
C PRO A 39 -7.05 -3.42 -18.62
N ILE A 40 -5.89 -2.78 -18.81
CA ILE A 40 -5.79 -1.36 -19.11
C ILE A 40 -4.83 -1.18 -20.28
N PRO A 41 -4.89 -0.04 -20.97
CA PRO A 41 -4.12 0.13 -22.20
C PRO A 41 -2.63 0.44 -22.02
N TYR A 42 -2.12 0.41 -20.80
CA TYR A 42 -0.71 0.66 -20.51
C TYR A 42 -0.21 -0.29 -19.43
N HIS A 43 1.10 -0.44 -19.35
CA HIS A 43 1.74 -1.32 -18.39
C HIS A 43 1.95 -0.59 -17.06
N VAL A 44 1.60 -1.25 -15.95
CA VAL A 44 1.77 -0.68 -14.62
C VAL A 44 2.49 -1.67 -13.71
N TYR A 45 3.53 -1.19 -13.07
CA TYR A 45 4.19 -1.91 -12.00
C TYR A 45 3.83 -1.25 -10.68
N LYS A 46 3.51 -2.08 -9.68
CA LYS A 46 3.15 -1.59 -8.34
C LYS A 46 4.24 -1.97 -7.35
N LEU A 47 4.72 -0.98 -6.64
CA LEU A 47 5.66 -1.18 -5.54
C LEU A 47 4.91 -0.95 -4.24
N VAL A 48 4.97 -1.93 -3.33
CA VAL A 48 4.25 -1.89 -2.06
C VAL A 48 5.25 -1.89 -0.93
N TYR A 49 5.13 -0.93 -0.03
CA TYR A 49 6.06 -0.74 1.08
C TYR A 49 5.37 -0.96 2.42
N PHE A 50 6.09 -1.59 3.34
CA PHE A 50 5.75 -1.58 4.76
C PHE A 50 6.25 -0.27 5.33
N CYS A 51 5.36 0.48 5.97
CA CYS A 51 5.68 1.81 6.49
C CYS A 51 5.49 1.88 7.98
N GLU A 52 6.28 2.73 8.61
CA GLU A 52 6.15 3.10 10.01
C GLU A 52 5.47 4.46 10.07
N ILE A 53 4.49 4.60 10.96
CA ILE A 53 3.80 5.87 11.15
C ILE A 53 4.66 6.75 12.04
N LEU A 54 5.08 7.90 11.51
CA LEU A 54 5.90 8.85 12.25
C LEU A 54 5.08 9.85 13.04
N ASP A 55 3.90 10.21 12.51
CA ASP A 55 2.99 11.12 13.16
C ASP A 55 1.63 10.45 13.20
N SER A 56 1.16 10.17 14.41
CA SER A 56 -0.10 9.48 14.63
C SER A 56 -1.29 10.42 14.69
N ALA A 57 -1.05 11.71 14.62
CA ALA A 57 -2.13 12.68 14.63
C ALA A 57 -2.50 12.99 13.18
N PRO A 58 -3.56 12.38 12.66
CA PRO A 58 -4.03 12.74 11.34
C PRO A 58 -4.47 14.20 11.33
N LEU A 59 -4.55 14.76 10.16
CA LEU A 59 -5.12 16.09 10.02
C LEU A 59 -6.50 16.09 10.64
N THR A 60 -6.83 17.20 11.27
CA THR A 60 -8.01 17.32 12.11
C THR A 60 -9.29 16.93 11.42
N ASP A 61 -9.39 17.17 10.15
CA ASP A 61 -10.56 16.76 9.40
C ASP A 61 -10.38 15.35 8.93
N VAL A 62 -10.60 14.49 9.86
CA VAL A 62 -10.41 13.06 9.69
C VAL A 62 -11.02 12.54 8.41
N ASP A 63 -12.19 13.05 8.09
CA ASP A 63 -12.92 12.55 6.94
C ASP A 63 -12.51 13.15 5.62
N THR A 64 -11.64 14.14 5.64
CA THR A 64 -11.18 14.77 4.43
C THR A 64 -10.53 13.77 3.50
N HIS A 65 -9.81 12.80 4.09
CA HIS A 65 -9.08 11.81 3.31
C HIS A 65 -9.79 10.45 3.25
N GLY A 66 -10.81 10.23 4.08
CA GLY A 66 -11.54 8.97 4.11
C GLY A 66 -10.70 7.76 4.50
N ALA A 67 -9.56 7.98 5.12
CA ALA A 67 -8.67 6.89 5.48
C ALA A 67 -9.05 6.27 6.82
N ARG A 68 -9.00 4.94 6.91
CA ARG A 68 -9.29 4.18 8.13
C ARG A 68 -8.37 2.99 8.23
N PHE A 69 -8.11 2.56 9.46
CA PHE A 69 -7.37 1.33 9.71
C PHE A 69 -8.33 0.16 9.86
N PHE A 70 -7.92 -0.98 9.30
CA PHE A 70 -8.71 -2.21 9.36
C PHE A 70 -7.80 -3.36 9.76
N GLY A 71 -8.32 -4.27 10.58
CA GLY A 71 -7.68 -5.55 10.77
C GLY A 71 -7.80 -6.40 9.52
N GLU A 72 -7.01 -7.46 9.44
CA GLU A 72 -6.95 -8.32 8.24
C GLU A 72 -8.33 -8.86 7.84
N HIS A 73 -9.15 -9.21 8.81
CA HIS A 73 -10.44 -9.84 8.57
C HIS A 73 -11.61 -8.86 8.64
N GLU A 74 -11.31 -7.56 8.71
CA GLU A 74 -12.32 -6.51 8.83
C GLU A 74 -12.36 -5.63 7.58
N ILE A 75 -11.63 -6.01 6.55
CA ILE A 75 -11.49 -5.20 5.35
C ILE A 75 -12.76 -5.26 4.52
N PRO A 76 -13.34 -4.10 4.17
CA PRO A 76 -14.55 -4.05 3.34
C PRO A 76 -14.25 -4.46 1.90
N GLU A 77 -15.25 -4.39 1.07
CA GLU A 77 -15.12 -4.70 -0.35
C GLU A 77 -14.00 -3.86 -0.98
N LEU A 78 -13.18 -4.51 -1.79
CA LEU A 78 -11.99 -3.90 -2.38
C LEU A 78 -12.23 -3.45 -3.81
N SER A 79 -11.50 -2.41 -4.19
CA SER A 79 -11.37 -2.03 -5.58
C SER A 79 -10.38 -2.97 -6.26
N VAL A 80 -10.88 -3.86 -7.12
CA VAL A 80 -10.02 -4.84 -7.82
C VAL A 80 -9.04 -4.19 -8.79
N THR A 81 -9.21 -2.91 -9.09
CA THR A 81 -8.29 -2.19 -9.95
C THR A 81 -7.00 -1.80 -9.23
N ARG A 82 -6.97 -1.85 -7.90
CA ARG A 82 -5.83 -1.40 -7.11
C ARG A 82 -5.14 -2.50 -6.33
N VAL A 83 -5.91 -3.34 -5.65
CA VAL A 83 -5.35 -4.38 -4.78
C VAL A 83 -6.33 -5.53 -4.68
N THR A 84 -5.82 -6.74 -4.48
CA THR A 84 -6.65 -7.93 -4.30
C THR A 84 -6.58 -8.42 -2.86
N ARG A 85 -7.56 -9.25 -2.45
CA ARG A 85 -7.54 -9.85 -1.12
C ARG A 85 -6.32 -10.74 -0.91
N ALA A 86 -5.90 -11.46 -1.94
CA ALA A 86 -4.72 -12.31 -1.87
C ALA A 86 -3.47 -11.48 -1.58
N GLN A 87 -3.34 -10.32 -2.21
CA GLN A 87 -2.24 -9.41 -1.95
C GLN A 87 -2.27 -8.91 -0.51
N ILE A 88 -3.42 -8.49 -0.02
CA ILE A 88 -3.56 -8.01 1.35
C ILE A 88 -3.21 -9.10 2.35
N SER A 89 -3.71 -10.31 2.16
CA SER A 89 -3.38 -11.43 3.04
C SER A 89 -1.88 -11.68 3.09
N ARG A 90 -1.21 -11.59 1.94
CA ARG A 90 0.25 -11.75 1.87
C ARG A 90 0.97 -10.64 2.63
N PHE A 91 0.49 -9.40 2.54
CA PHE A 91 1.12 -8.28 3.25
C PHE A 91 1.02 -8.46 4.77
N PHE A 92 -0.13 -8.93 5.28
CA PHE A 92 -0.27 -9.25 6.69
C PHE A 92 0.64 -10.41 7.10
N GLU A 93 0.79 -11.41 6.25
CA GLU A 93 1.71 -12.51 6.51
C GLU A 93 3.15 -12.01 6.62
N GLN A 94 3.57 -11.14 5.70
CA GLN A 94 4.90 -10.54 5.73
C GLN A 94 5.11 -9.67 6.97
N HIS A 95 4.06 -9.06 7.47
CA HIS A 95 4.12 -8.30 8.71
C HIS A 95 4.32 -9.21 9.92
N ARG A 96 3.59 -10.33 9.97
CA ARG A 96 3.73 -11.30 11.06
C ARG A 96 5.09 -12.00 11.04
N TYR A 97 5.67 -12.17 9.88
CA TYR A 97 6.93 -12.89 9.67
C TYR A 97 7.93 -12.01 8.94
N PRO A 98 8.60 -11.10 9.67
CA PRO A 98 9.48 -10.10 9.02
C PRO A 98 10.64 -10.68 8.22
N ALA A 99 10.98 -11.95 8.42
CA ALA A 99 12.04 -12.59 7.65
C ALA A 99 11.62 -13.00 6.24
N LEU A 100 10.33 -12.96 5.93
CA LEU A 100 9.86 -13.28 4.58
C LEU A 100 10.38 -12.25 3.57
N PRO A 101 10.79 -12.70 2.40
CA PRO A 101 11.29 -11.77 1.38
C PRO A 101 10.17 -10.97 0.73
N ALA A 102 10.56 -9.94 0.00
CA ALA A 102 9.64 -9.22 -0.86
C ALA A 102 9.21 -10.13 -2.01
N ASP A 103 7.96 -9.98 -2.43
CA ASP A 103 7.43 -10.70 -3.58
C ASP A 103 7.68 -9.90 -4.86
N PHE A 104 7.88 -10.61 -5.96
CA PHE A 104 7.98 -9.94 -7.26
C PHE A 104 7.59 -10.91 -8.36
N ASP A 105 7.17 -10.35 -9.45
CA ASP A 105 6.87 -11.12 -10.67
C ASP A 105 8.08 -11.28 -11.56
#